data_ee6b7986a7400541b647530812275ae5
#
_entry.id   ee6b7986a7400541b647530812275ae5
#
_cell.length_a   1.000
_cell.length_b   1.000
_cell.length_c   1.000
_cell.angle_alpha   90.00
_cell.angle_beta   90.00
_cell.angle_gamma   90.00
#
_symmetry.space_group_name_H-M   'P 1'
#
loop_
_entity.id
_entity.type
_entity.pdbx_description
1 polymer ?
#
loop_
_entity_poly.entity_id
_entity_poly.type
_entity_poly.pdbx_seq_one_letter_code
_entity_poly.pdbx_strand_id
1 'polypeptide(L)'
;MQPTTWDNPLGTDGFEFIEYTAPDPVALGKLFVQMGFTAIAKHRVKDVTLYRQGEINFLVNAEPDSFAQRFARMHGPSICAIAFRVADAGKAYKRALELGAWGFDNKTGPMELNIPAIKGVGDSLIYFVDRWRGKNGVQPGSIGDISIYDVDFEPIPGADQHPVGHGLTYIDHLTHNVHRGRMVEWAEFYERLFNFREARYFDIEGKVTAVKSKAMSSPCGKIRIPINEEGSETSGQIQEYLDAYHGEGIQHIALGSADICSTVDGLRNANVALLDTIDTYYELVDRRVPNHGESTPELRKRKILIDGVADEILLQIFTENQIGPIFFEIIQRKGNRGFGEGNFKALFESIELDQIRRGVLKDTTTS
;
A
#
# COMPACT_ATOMS: atom_id res chain seq x y z
N MET A 1 17.47 3.63 17.38
CA MET A 1 18.22 2.43 16.95
C MET A 1 18.28 2.43 15.44
N GLN A 2 19.47 2.34 14.83
CA GLN A 2 19.57 2.09 13.40
C GLN A 2 18.90 0.74 13.10
N PRO A 3 18.18 0.58 11.98
CA PRO A 3 17.61 -0.70 11.61
C PRO A 3 18.77 -1.70 11.52
N THR A 4 18.63 -2.84 12.16
CA THR A 4 19.52 -3.98 11.93
C THR A 4 19.38 -4.37 10.46
N THR A 5 20.30 -3.87 9.64
CA THR A 5 20.36 -4.25 8.23
C THR A 5 20.87 -5.69 8.16
N TRP A 6 20.17 -6.52 7.46
CA TRP A 6 20.61 -7.87 7.11
C TRP A 6 20.93 -7.94 5.62
N ASP A 7 21.44 -9.06 5.17
CA ASP A 7 21.84 -9.26 3.78
C ASP A 7 20.72 -8.89 2.79
N ASN A 8 21.07 -8.07 1.80
CA ASN A 8 20.16 -7.57 0.75
C ASN A 8 20.65 -8.09 -0.63
N PRO A 9 20.39 -9.38 -0.93
CA PRO A 9 20.97 -10.04 -2.09
C PRO A 9 20.51 -9.48 -3.45
N LEU A 10 19.37 -8.82 -3.47
CA LEU A 10 18.83 -8.16 -4.67
C LEU A 10 19.13 -6.66 -4.72
N GLY A 11 19.67 -6.10 -3.63
CA GLY A 11 19.83 -4.65 -3.51
C GLY A 11 18.49 -3.92 -3.60
N THR A 12 17.46 -4.44 -2.91
CA THR A 12 16.15 -3.79 -2.87
C THR A 12 16.26 -2.39 -2.28
N ASP A 13 15.52 -1.41 -2.84
CA ASP A 13 15.52 -0.01 -2.40
C ASP A 13 14.12 0.66 -2.46
N GLY A 14 13.09 -0.09 -2.11
CA GLY A 14 11.72 0.42 -2.05
C GLY A 14 10.88 0.04 -3.27
N PHE A 15 9.66 0.58 -3.29
CA PHE A 15 8.73 0.45 -4.40
C PHE A 15 9.10 1.43 -5.52
N GLU A 16 8.97 1.00 -6.79
CA GLU A 16 9.11 1.91 -7.93
C GLU A 16 7.77 2.39 -8.44
N PHE A 17 6.82 1.48 -8.65
CA PHE A 17 5.47 1.80 -9.06
C PHE A 17 4.44 0.76 -8.59
N ILE A 18 3.18 1.16 -8.65
CA ILE A 18 2.01 0.27 -8.60
C ILE A 18 1.28 0.40 -9.92
N GLU A 19 0.97 -0.73 -10.58
CA GLU A 19 0.25 -0.78 -11.83
C GLU A 19 -1.19 -1.21 -11.59
N TYR A 20 -2.10 -0.36 -12.03
CA TYR A 20 -3.53 -0.52 -11.91
C TYR A 20 -4.15 -0.81 -13.26
N THR A 21 -5.24 -1.54 -13.22
CA THR A 21 -6.08 -1.81 -14.38
C THR A 21 -7.56 -1.77 -14.00
N ALA A 22 -8.42 -1.46 -14.95
CA ALA A 22 -9.86 -1.43 -14.74
C ALA A 22 -10.59 -1.64 -16.08
N PRO A 23 -11.85 -2.12 -16.05
CA PRO A 23 -12.73 -2.07 -17.21
C PRO A 23 -12.99 -0.63 -17.69
N ASP A 24 -13.00 0.36 -16.77
CA ASP A 24 -13.04 1.79 -17.06
C ASP A 24 -11.77 2.49 -16.55
N PRO A 25 -10.69 2.56 -17.34
CA PRO A 25 -9.46 3.21 -16.94
C PRO A 25 -9.59 4.74 -16.82
N VAL A 26 -10.58 5.34 -17.46
CA VAL A 26 -10.82 6.81 -17.37
C VAL A 26 -11.36 7.16 -15.99
N ALA A 27 -12.28 6.38 -15.45
CA ALA A 27 -12.77 6.57 -14.09
C ALA A 27 -11.65 6.42 -13.06
N LEU A 28 -10.77 5.43 -13.25
CA LEU A 28 -9.60 5.22 -12.40
C LEU A 28 -8.63 6.42 -12.43
N GLY A 29 -8.37 6.96 -13.62
CA GLY A 29 -7.54 8.16 -13.76
C GLY A 29 -8.15 9.40 -13.07
N LYS A 30 -9.48 9.57 -13.13
CA LYS A 30 -10.20 10.64 -12.42
C LYS A 30 -10.05 10.50 -10.90
N LEU A 31 -10.14 9.29 -10.37
CA LEU A 31 -9.90 9.01 -8.96
C LEU A 31 -8.49 9.46 -8.53
N PHE A 32 -7.47 9.12 -9.31
CA PHE A 32 -6.10 9.51 -8.98
C PHE A 32 -5.91 11.04 -9.01
N VAL A 33 -6.51 11.74 -9.97
CA VAL A 33 -6.51 13.21 -9.98
C VAL A 33 -7.22 13.77 -8.73
N GLN A 34 -8.35 13.19 -8.34
CA GLN A 34 -9.06 13.57 -7.12
C GLN A 34 -8.20 13.35 -5.86
N MET A 35 -7.39 12.29 -5.83
CA MET A 35 -6.43 12.03 -4.76
C MET A 35 -5.17 12.90 -4.81
N GLY A 36 -5.07 13.83 -5.76
CA GLY A 36 -3.96 14.78 -5.90
C GLY A 36 -2.82 14.32 -6.79
N PHE A 37 -2.96 13.19 -7.49
CA PHE A 37 -1.99 12.77 -8.49
C PHE A 37 -2.16 13.53 -9.80
N THR A 38 -1.05 13.77 -10.48
CA THR A 38 -1.05 14.37 -11.82
C THR A 38 -0.64 13.33 -12.86
N ALA A 39 -1.39 13.25 -13.96
CA ALA A 39 -0.96 12.51 -15.14
C ALA A 39 0.22 13.25 -15.79
N ILE A 40 1.44 12.70 -15.67
CA ILE A 40 2.66 13.40 -16.09
C ILE A 40 3.26 12.87 -17.38
N ALA A 41 3.00 11.61 -17.74
CA ALA A 41 3.56 11.00 -18.94
C ALA A 41 2.66 9.88 -19.47
N LYS A 42 2.83 9.58 -20.77
CA LYS A 42 2.20 8.43 -21.43
C LYS A 42 3.27 7.54 -22.03
N HIS A 43 3.04 6.23 -21.96
CA HIS A 43 3.93 5.27 -22.62
C HIS A 43 3.93 5.51 -24.13
N ARG A 44 5.12 5.38 -24.76
CA ARG A 44 5.33 5.76 -26.17
C ARG A 44 4.51 4.94 -27.16
N VAL A 45 4.22 3.68 -26.85
CA VAL A 45 3.61 2.70 -27.76
C VAL A 45 2.43 1.95 -27.17
N LYS A 46 2.20 2.01 -25.87
CA LYS A 46 1.11 1.32 -25.17
C LYS A 46 0.16 2.34 -24.54
N ASP A 47 -1.09 1.98 -24.38
CA ASP A 47 -2.05 2.81 -23.65
C ASP A 47 -1.84 2.66 -22.12
N VAL A 48 -0.73 3.24 -21.64
CA VAL A 48 -0.36 3.30 -20.24
C VAL A 48 -0.05 4.74 -19.85
N THR A 49 -0.71 5.22 -18.79
CA THR A 49 -0.53 6.58 -18.27
C THR A 49 0.15 6.54 -16.91
N LEU A 50 1.19 7.34 -16.74
CA LEU A 50 1.88 7.56 -15.47
C LEU A 50 1.25 8.72 -14.71
N TYR A 51 0.77 8.42 -13.50
CA TYR A 51 0.31 9.39 -12.51
C TYR A 51 1.35 9.49 -11.39
N ARG A 52 1.67 10.70 -10.97
CA ARG A 52 2.67 10.96 -9.92
C ARG A 52 2.14 11.89 -8.85
N GLN A 53 2.56 11.66 -7.62
CA GLN A 53 2.50 12.59 -6.49
C GLN A 53 3.67 12.31 -5.55
N GLY A 54 4.53 13.31 -5.28
CA GLY A 54 5.77 13.09 -4.54
C GLY A 54 6.62 12.01 -5.22
N GLU A 55 7.07 11.01 -4.46
CA GLU A 55 7.83 9.86 -4.97
C GLU A 55 6.95 8.67 -5.40
N ILE A 56 5.63 8.84 -5.39
CA ILE A 56 4.67 7.79 -5.71
C ILE A 56 4.39 7.79 -7.20
N ASN A 57 4.58 6.66 -7.85
CA ASN A 57 4.26 6.43 -9.26
C ASN A 57 3.15 5.40 -9.39
N PHE A 58 2.02 5.79 -9.97
CA PHE A 58 0.91 4.91 -10.32
C PHE A 58 0.80 4.81 -11.84
N LEU A 59 0.76 3.59 -12.35
CA LEU A 59 0.54 3.32 -13.77
C LEU A 59 -0.91 2.87 -13.96
N VAL A 60 -1.62 3.50 -14.88
CA VAL A 60 -2.92 2.99 -15.35
C VAL A 60 -2.69 2.33 -16.70
N ASN A 61 -2.84 1.01 -16.73
CA ASN A 61 -2.65 0.22 -17.95
C ASN A 61 -4.01 -0.11 -18.59
N ALA A 62 -4.28 0.57 -19.70
CA ALA A 62 -5.47 0.39 -20.53
C ALA A 62 -5.17 -0.33 -21.85
N GLU A 63 -3.94 -0.84 -22.03
CA GLU A 63 -3.51 -1.49 -23.28
C GLU A 63 -4.38 -2.70 -23.60
N PRO A 64 -5.09 -2.71 -24.75
CA PRO A 64 -5.92 -3.83 -25.17
C PRO A 64 -5.10 -5.14 -25.27
N ASP A 65 -5.73 -6.27 -24.95
CA ASP A 65 -5.13 -7.60 -25.00
C ASP A 65 -3.88 -7.82 -24.14
N SER A 66 -3.53 -6.83 -23.28
CA SER A 66 -2.45 -6.93 -22.32
C SER A 66 -2.77 -7.92 -21.17
N PHE A 67 -1.73 -8.26 -20.40
CA PHE A 67 -1.92 -8.96 -19.12
C PHE A 67 -2.85 -8.16 -18.20
N ALA A 68 -2.64 -6.85 -18.07
CA ALA A 68 -3.42 -5.98 -17.21
C ALA A 68 -4.92 -6.02 -17.56
N GLN A 69 -5.29 -5.92 -18.83
CA GLN A 69 -6.69 -5.98 -19.24
C GLN A 69 -7.31 -7.38 -19.07
N ARG A 70 -6.52 -8.45 -19.20
CA ARG A 70 -7.00 -9.81 -18.82
C ARG A 70 -7.24 -9.91 -17.32
N PHE A 71 -6.36 -9.34 -16.51
CA PHE A 71 -6.47 -9.28 -15.07
C PHE A 71 -7.73 -8.49 -14.64
N ALA A 72 -8.01 -7.34 -15.29
CA ALA A 72 -9.22 -6.56 -15.05
C ALA A 72 -10.51 -7.33 -15.37
N ARG A 73 -10.50 -8.21 -16.36
CA ARG A 73 -11.67 -9.07 -16.68
C ARG A 73 -11.96 -10.10 -15.59
N MET A 74 -10.94 -10.51 -14.83
CA MET A 74 -11.09 -11.48 -13.74
C MET A 74 -11.47 -10.80 -12.41
N HIS A 75 -10.83 -9.66 -12.11
CA HIS A 75 -10.90 -9.04 -10.79
C HIS A 75 -11.67 -7.70 -10.77
N GLY A 76 -12.09 -7.19 -11.91
CA GLY A 76 -12.59 -5.82 -12.02
C GLY A 76 -11.46 -4.79 -11.88
N PRO A 77 -11.76 -3.58 -11.36
CA PRO A 77 -10.73 -2.59 -11.03
C PRO A 77 -9.77 -3.18 -9.98
N SER A 78 -8.47 -3.17 -10.30
CA SER A 78 -7.49 -3.93 -9.50
C SER A 78 -6.06 -3.45 -9.66
N ILE A 79 -5.18 -3.96 -8.79
CA ILE A 79 -3.73 -3.82 -8.89
C ILE A 79 -3.20 -5.08 -9.55
N CYS A 80 -2.75 -4.96 -10.81
CA CYS A 80 -2.24 -6.09 -11.57
C CYS A 80 -0.75 -6.32 -11.40
N ALA A 81 0.01 -5.29 -10.96
CA ALA A 81 1.43 -5.43 -10.71
C ALA A 81 1.96 -4.41 -9.69
N ILE A 82 3.07 -4.77 -9.06
CA ILE A 82 3.92 -3.88 -8.26
C ILE A 82 5.34 -3.97 -8.78
N ALA A 83 6.15 -2.95 -8.53
CA ALA A 83 7.56 -2.96 -8.92
C ALA A 83 8.47 -2.67 -7.72
N PHE A 84 9.50 -3.47 -7.59
CA PHE A 84 10.57 -3.25 -6.62
C PHE A 84 11.80 -2.67 -7.30
N ARG A 85 12.39 -1.65 -6.70
CA ARG A 85 13.72 -1.17 -7.04
C ARG A 85 14.75 -2.21 -6.63
N VAL A 86 15.63 -2.59 -7.52
CA VAL A 86 16.71 -3.57 -7.29
C VAL A 86 18.03 -3.05 -7.85
N ALA A 87 19.15 -3.59 -7.40
CA ALA A 87 20.46 -3.17 -7.89
C ALA A 87 20.68 -3.53 -9.37
N ASP A 88 20.26 -4.75 -9.78
CA ASP A 88 20.43 -5.32 -11.11
C ASP A 88 19.22 -6.22 -11.39
N ALA A 89 18.36 -5.82 -12.32
CA ALA A 89 17.11 -6.51 -12.62
C ALA A 89 17.33 -7.92 -13.21
N GLY A 90 18.35 -8.08 -14.06
CA GLY A 90 18.68 -9.37 -14.65
C GLY A 90 19.17 -10.38 -13.63
N LYS A 91 20.04 -9.97 -12.72
CA LYS A 91 20.51 -10.83 -11.62
C LYS A 91 19.39 -11.16 -10.63
N ALA A 92 18.55 -10.16 -10.28
CA ALA A 92 17.41 -10.37 -9.41
C ALA A 92 16.42 -11.39 -9.99
N TYR A 93 16.08 -11.27 -11.26
CA TYR A 93 15.21 -12.18 -11.97
C TYR A 93 15.78 -13.61 -12.03
N LYS A 94 17.05 -13.74 -12.46
CA LYS A 94 17.72 -15.03 -12.51
C LYS A 94 17.70 -15.73 -11.15
N ARG A 95 18.08 -15.02 -10.09
CA ARG A 95 18.03 -15.53 -8.72
C ARG A 95 16.62 -15.96 -8.30
N ALA A 96 15.61 -15.16 -8.63
CA ALA A 96 14.22 -15.50 -8.30
C ALA A 96 13.79 -16.81 -8.98
N LEU A 97 14.14 -17.02 -10.25
CA LEU A 97 13.86 -18.28 -10.96
C LEU A 97 14.61 -19.47 -10.36
N GLU A 98 15.88 -19.32 -10.00
CA GLU A 98 16.69 -20.34 -9.32
C GLU A 98 16.08 -20.75 -7.98
N LEU A 99 15.39 -19.82 -7.30
CA LEU A 99 14.67 -20.05 -6.05
C LEU A 99 13.22 -20.49 -6.25
N GLY A 100 12.81 -20.81 -7.48
CA GLY A 100 11.50 -21.38 -7.79
C GLY A 100 10.37 -20.37 -8.03
N ALA A 101 10.68 -19.12 -8.34
CA ALA A 101 9.67 -18.17 -8.80
C ALA A 101 9.19 -18.52 -10.21
N TRP A 102 7.94 -18.20 -10.51
CA TRP A 102 7.40 -18.32 -11.86
C TRP A 102 7.65 -17.01 -12.62
N GLY A 103 8.51 -17.09 -13.63
CA GLY A 103 8.78 -15.97 -14.51
C GLY A 103 7.58 -15.61 -15.37
N PHE A 104 7.51 -14.34 -15.74
CA PHE A 104 6.52 -13.84 -16.67
C PHE A 104 7.19 -13.25 -17.90
N ASP A 105 6.86 -13.79 -19.08
CA ASP A 105 7.34 -13.29 -20.36
C ASP A 105 6.48 -12.10 -20.79
N ASN A 106 7.03 -10.91 -20.63
CA ASN A 106 6.39 -9.70 -21.11
C ASN A 106 6.64 -9.54 -22.60
N LYS A 107 5.58 -9.32 -23.38
CA LYS A 107 5.72 -8.98 -24.80
C LYS A 107 6.18 -7.53 -24.92
N THR A 108 7.46 -7.35 -25.21
CA THR A 108 8.05 -6.05 -25.49
C THR A 108 8.15 -5.81 -26.99
N GLY A 109 7.82 -4.60 -27.42
CA GLY A 109 8.04 -4.12 -28.80
C GLY A 109 9.49 -3.72 -29.05
N PRO A 110 9.82 -3.38 -30.32
CA PRO A 110 11.11 -2.78 -30.63
C PRO A 110 11.32 -1.48 -29.87
N MET A 111 12.50 -1.28 -29.28
CA MET A 111 12.89 -0.06 -28.53
C MET A 111 12.16 0.13 -27.18
N GLU A 112 11.46 -0.89 -26.68
CA GLU A 112 10.90 -0.90 -25.32
C GLU A 112 11.87 -1.58 -24.34
N LEU A 113 11.85 -1.13 -23.08
CA LEU A 113 12.56 -1.81 -22.01
C LEU A 113 11.90 -3.16 -21.71
N ASN A 114 12.71 -4.21 -21.70
CA ASN A 114 12.28 -5.49 -21.17
C ASN A 114 12.51 -5.52 -19.66
N ILE A 115 11.49 -5.16 -18.89
CA ILE A 115 11.55 -5.17 -17.43
C ILE A 115 11.14 -6.56 -16.94
N PRO A 116 12.06 -7.34 -16.31
CA PRO A 116 11.74 -8.68 -15.86
C PRO A 116 10.67 -8.69 -14.77
N ALA A 117 9.79 -9.68 -14.80
CA ALA A 117 8.73 -9.86 -13.81
C ALA A 117 8.54 -11.32 -13.43
N ILE A 118 8.05 -11.54 -12.22
CA ILE A 118 7.61 -12.83 -11.71
C ILE A 118 6.15 -12.76 -11.26
N LYS A 119 5.52 -13.92 -11.14
CA LYS A 119 4.19 -14.05 -10.52
C LYS A 119 4.29 -13.86 -9.01
N GLY A 120 3.36 -13.08 -8.46
CA GLY A 120 3.17 -12.83 -7.03
C GLY A 120 1.77 -13.24 -6.56
N VAL A 121 1.34 -12.67 -5.44
CA VAL A 121 0.06 -12.96 -4.80
C VAL A 121 -1.10 -12.75 -5.78
N GLY A 122 -2.01 -13.72 -5.87
CA GLY A 122 -3.18 -13.66 -6.74
C GLY A 122 -2.84 -13.57 -8.22
N ASP A 123 -1.73 -14.16 -8.66
CA ASP A 123 -1.22 -14.07 -10.02
C ASP A 123 -0.85 -12.64 -10.51
N SER A 124 -0.86 -11.65 -9.64
CA SER A 124 -0.29 -10.33 -9.94
C SER A 124 1.20 -10.41 -10.27
N LEU A 125 1.76 -9.37 -10.85
CA LEU A 125 3.17 -9.36 -11.21
C LEU A 125 4.01 -8.57 -10.21
N ILE A 126 5.26 -9.01 -10.02
CA ILE A 126 6.30 -8.25 -9.34
C ILE A 126 7.41 -7.97 -10.35
N TYR A 127 7.56 -6.71 -10.74
CA TYR A 127 8.61 -6.25 -11.63
C TYR A 127 9.90 -5.95 -10.86
N PHE A 128 11.04 -6.25 -11.48
CA PHE A 128 12.37 -5.85 -11.00
C PHE A 128 12.86 -4.64 -11.79
N VAL A 129 12.98 -3.49 -11.14
CA VAL A 129 13.41 -2.24 -11.78
C VAL A 129 14.78 -1.84 -11.27
N ASP A 130 15.76 -1.70 -12.15
CA ASP A 130 17.13 -1.26 -11.82
C ASP A 130 17.47 0.13 -12.35
N ARG A 131 16.51 0.83 -12.96
CA ARG A 131 16.64 2.19 -13.49
C ARG A 131 15.61 3.10 -12.83
N TRP A 132 16.05 3.82 -11.81
CA TRP A 132 15.25 4.86 -11.16
C TRP A 132 16.15 6.05 -10.81
N ARG A 133 15.57 7.26 -10.76
CA ARG A 133 16.31 8.47 -10.38
C ARG A 133 16.69 8.45 -8.91
N GLY A 134 17.89 8.94 -8.61
CA GLY A 134 18.43 8.96 -7.24
C GLY A 134 18.94 7.61 -6.75
N LYS A 135 19.23 6.67 -7.66
CA LYS A 135 19.86 5.38 -7.33
C LYS A 135 21.21 5.60 -6.65
N ASN A 136 21.46 4.92 -5.54
CA ASN A 136 22.72 5.01 -4.81
C ASN A 136 23.92 4.75 -5.72
N GLY A 137 24.93 5.62 -5.64
CA GLY A 137 26.13 5.55 -6.47
C GLY A 137 26.00 6.22 -7.84
N VAL A 138 24.81 6.72 -8.20
CA VAL A 138 24.58 7.51 -9.41
C VAL A 138 24.47 8.98 -9.02
N GLN A 139 25.25 9.84 -9.68
CA GLN A 139 25.18 11.27 -9.43
C GLN A 139 23.87 11.85 -10.00
N PRO A 140 23.05 12.54 -9.19
CA PRO A 140 21.80 13.15 -9.66
C PRO A 140 22.01 14.04 -10.89
N GLY A 141 21.18 13.87 -11.91
CA GLY A 141 21.24 14.61 -13.16
C GLY A 141 22.38 14.21 -14.10
N SER A 142 23.17 13.19 -13.79
CA SER A 142 24.17 12.62 -14.70
C SER A 142 23.50 11.77 -15.80
N ILE A 143 24.25 11.44 -16.86
CA ILE A 143 23.78 10.56 -17.94
C ILE A 143 23.34 9.18 -17.43
N GLY A 144 23.86 8.73 -16.28
CA GLY A 144 23.47 7.47 -15.64
C GLY A 144 22.21 7.56 -14.78
N ASP A 145 21.74 8.77 -14.46
CA ASP A 145 20.53 9.00 -13.64
C ASP A 145 19.28 8.99 -14.54
N ILE A 146 19.00 7.83 -15.11
CA ILE A 146 17.90 7.59 -16.04
C ILE A 146 16.92 6.60 -15.39
N SER A 147 15.65 6.95 -15.36
CA SER A 147 14.55 6.08 -14.96
C SER A 147 13.97 5.31 -16.16
N ILE A 148 13.15 4.29 -15.86
CA ILE A 148 12.34 3.62 -16.91
C ILE A 148 11.42 4.59 -17.64
N TYR A 149 10.94 5.62 -16.94
CA TYR A 149 10.03 6.61 -17.52
C TYR A 149 10.72 7.51 -18.56
N ASP A 150 12.01 7.78 -18.42
CA ASP A 150 12.77 8.56 -19.39
C ASP A 150 12.96 7.81 -20.73
N VAL A 151 12.87 6.48 -20.67
CA VAL A 151 13.05 5.62 -21.86
C VAL A 151 11.71 5.31 -22.54
N ASP A 152 10.74 4.80 -21.78
CA ASP A 152 9.50 4.24 -22.33
C ASP A 152 8.34 5.23 -22.36
N PHE A 153 8.44 6.39 -21.73
CA PHE A 153 7.34 7.35 -21.63
C PHE A 153 7.68 8.69 -22.31
N GLU A 154 6.64 9.39 -22.71
CA GLU A 154 6.69 10.76 -23.19
C GLU A 154 5.97 11.68 -22.21
N PRO A 155 6.63 12.76 -21.74
CA PRO A 155 5.98 13.73 -20.87
C PRO A 155 4.73 14.34 -21.51
N ILE A 156 3.67 14.49 -20.72
CA ILE A 156 2.47 15.22 -21.15
C ILE A 156 2.82 16.71 -21.18
N PRO A 157 2.63 17.40 -22.32
CA PRO A 157 2.97 18.82 -22.44
C PRO A 157 2.27 19.67 -21.37
N GLY A 158 3.05 20.49 -20.68
CA GLY A 158 2.55 21.39 -19.63
C GLY A 158 2.23 20.72 -18.28
N ALA A 159 2.36 19.40 -18.16
CA ALA A 159 2.20 18.74 -16.88
C ALA A 159 3.43 18.96 -15.96
N ASP A 160 3.16 19.28 -14.70
CA ASP A 160 4.21 19.31 -13.68
C ASP A 160 4.78 17.89 -13.49
N GLN A 161 6.08 17.74 -13.66
CA GLN A 161 6.77 16.45 -13.55
C GLN A 161 7.07 16.04 -12.10
N HIS A 162 6.91 16.98 -11.15
CA HIS A 162 7.15 16.77 -9.71
C HIS A 162 6.00 17.30 -8.86
N PRO A 163 4.76 16.83 -9.10
CA PRO A 163 3.58 17.37 -8.42
C PRO A 163 3.59 17.01 -6.93
N VAL A 164 3.28 17.99 -6.10
CA VAL A 164 3.13 17.83 -4.65
C VAL A 164 1.75 17.25 -4.30
N GLY A 165 0.71 17.59 -5.07
CA GLY A 165 -0.67 17.16 -4.86
C GLY A 165 -1.19 17.53 -3.47
N HIS A 166 -1.80 16.55 -2.77
CA HIS A 166 -2.30 16.72 -1.41
C HIS A 166 -1.26 16.36 -0.33
N GLY A 167 0.03 16.18 -0.69
CA GLY A 167 1.13 15.95 0.25
C GLY A 167 1.40 14.47 0.54
N LEU A 168 0.91 13.55 -0.30
CA LEU A 168 1.33 12.16 -0.28
C LEU A 168 2.72 12.06 -0.90
N THR A 169 3.65 11.37 -0.22
CA THR A 169 5.07 11.44 -0.57
C THR A 169 5.70 10.11 -0.95
N TYR A 170 5.30 8.99 -0.35
CA TYR A 170 5.87 7.67 -0.60
C TYR A 170 4.86 6.54 -0.35
N ILE A 171 5.13 5.35 -0.87
CA ILE A 171 4.38 4.12 -0.55
C ILE A 171 4.99 3.53 0.72
N ASP A 172 4.20 3.49 1.80
CA ASP A 172 4.64 2.95 3.08
C ASP A 172 4.56 1.42 3.12
N HIS A 173 3.41 0.86 2.78
CA HIS A 173 3.21 -0.58 2.72
C HIS A 173 2.05 -0.98 1.79
N LEU A 174 2.03 -2.27 1.41
CA LEU A 174 0.96 -2.88 0.61
C LEU A 174 0.45 -4.11 1.34
N THR A 175 -0.77 -4.06 1.81
CA THR A 175 -1.38 -5.17 2.55
C THR A 175 -2.06 -6.15 1.60
N HIS A 176 -1.73 -7.42 1.74
CA HIS A 176 -2.27 -8.52 0.95
C HIS A 176 -3.29 -9.29 1.76
N ASN A 177 -4.43 -9.63 1.14
CA ASN A 177 -5.36 -10.60 1.68
C ASN A 177 -5.22 -11.91 0.93
N VAL A 178 -5.10 -12.99 1.69
CA VAL A 178 -4.91 -14.34 1.14
C VAL A 178 -5.92 -15.32 1.76
N HIS A 179 -6.14 -16.45 1.09
CA HIS A 179 -7.00 -17.50 1.61
C HIS A 179 -6.45 -18.05 2.93
N ARG A 180 -7.36 -18.53 3.77
CA ARG A 180 -7.01 -19.17 5.05
C ARG A 180 -5.97 -20.28 4.83
N GLY A 181 -4.93 -20.28 5.66
CA GLY A 181 -3.82 -21.22 5.62
C GLY A 181 -2.73 -20.88 4.61
N ARG A 182 -2.88 -19.79 3.83
CA ARG A 182 -1.86 -19.41 2.83
C ARG A 182 -0.95 -18.27 3.26
N MET A 183 -1.18 -17.65 4.40
CA MET A 183 -0.33 -16.56 4.91
C MET A 183 1.14 -17.01 5.06
N VAL A 184 1.36 -18.22 5.58
CA VAL A 184 2.73 -18.75 5.76
C VAL A 184 3.39 -18.99 4.40
N GLU A 185 2.67 -19.58 3.44
CA GLU A 185 3.18 -19.81 2.07
C GLU A 185 3.66 -18.51 1.42
N TRP A 186 2.85 -17.44 1.52
CA TRP A 186 3.21 -16.15 0.95
C TRP A 186 4.31 -15.42 1.74
N ALA A 187 4.37 -15.59 3.06
CA ALA A 187 5.47 -15.07 3.86
C ALA A 187 6.80 -15.75 3.45
N GLU A 188 6.82 -17.08 3.34
CA GLU A 188 7.97 -17.85 2.87
C GLU A 188 8.37 -17.48 1.42
N PHE A 189 7.42 -17.13 0.56
CA PHE A 189 7.70 -16.60 -0.77
C PHE A 189 8.57 -15.34 -0.70
N TYR A 190 8.19 -14.36 0.13
CA TYR A 190 8.97 -13.13 0.30
C TYR A 190 10.31 -13.38 1.01
N GLU A 191 10.34 -14.26 2.00
CA GLU A 191 11.59 -14.65 2.68
C GLU A 191 12.58 -15.29 1.70
N ARG A 192 12.13 -16.30 0.96
CA ARG A 192 12.98 -17.07 0.07
C ARG A 192 13.49 -16.26 -1.12
N LEU A 193 12.61 -15.51 -1.79
CA LEU A 193 12.98 -14.80 -3.01
C LEU A 193 13.73 -13.50 -2.75
N PHE A 194 13.30 -12.75 -1.73
CA PHE A 194 13.74 -11.38 -1.49
C PHE A 194 14.51 -11.19 -0.18
N ASN A 195 14.68 -12.26 0.59
CA ASN A 195 15.29 -12.22 1.93
C ASN A 195 14.57 -11.26 2.89
N PHE A 196 13.25 -11.15 2.74
CA PHE A 196 12.42 -10.42 3.70
C PHE A 196 12.41 -11.17 5.04
N ARG A 197 12.09 -10.46 6.11
CA ARG A 197 11.92 -11.02 7.45
C ARG A 197 10.59 -10.61 8.03
N GLU A 198 10.04 -11.46 8.87
CA GLU A 198 8.90 -11.10 9.70
C GLU A 198 9.30 -9.97 10.62
N ALA A 199 8.64 -8.82 10.49
CA ALA A 199 8.81 -7.66 11.37
C ALA A 199 7.84 -7.72 12.55
N ARG A 200 6.61 -8.20 12.30
CA ARG A 200 5.52 -8.30 13.28
C ARG A 200 4.57 -9.43 12.90
N TYR A 201 3.99 -10.06 13.91
CA TYR A 201 2.85 -10.96 13.79
C TYR A 201 1.71 -10.46 14.67
N PHE A 202 0.50 -10.47 14.15
CA PHE A 202 -0.72 -10.07 14.86
C PHE A 202 -1.74 -11.18 14.77
N ASP A 203 -2.38 -11.45 15.90
CA ASP A 203 -3.59 -12.25 16.01
C ASP A 203 -4.65 -11.34 16.64
N ILE A 204 -5.52 -10.80 15.78
CA ILE A 204 -6.49 -9.78 16.17
C ILE A 204 -7.84 -10.46 16.29
N GLU A 205 -8.27 -10.74 17.53
CA GLU A 205 -9.55 -11.31 17.82
C GLU A 205 -10.60 -10.21 18.03
N GLY A 206 -11.65 -10.23 17.21
CA GLY A 206 -12.90 -9.53 17.43
C GLY A 206 -13.89 -10.39 18.22
N LYS A 207 -15.09 -9.89 18.45
CA LYS A 207 -16.14 -10.68 19.15
C LYS A 207 -16.67 -11.86 18.31
N VAL A 208 -16.60 -11.79 17.00
CA VAL A 208 -17.20 -12.76 16.07
C VAL A 208 -16.19 -13.23 15.02
N THR A 209 -15.28 -12.37 14.60
CA THR A 209 -14.28 -12.65 13.56
C THR A 209 -12.88 -12.38 14.07
N ALA A 210 -11.87 -13.00 13.47
CA ALA A 210 -10.48 -12.77 13.79
C ALA A 210 -9.65 -12.61 12.51
N VAL A 211 -8.59 -11.84 12.58
CA VAL A 211 -7.63 -11.64 11.48
C VAL A 211 -6.24 -12.00 11.98
N LYS A 212 -5.57 -12.90 11.27
CA LYS A 212 -4.14 -13.14 11.44
C LYS A 212 -3.37 -12.34 10.42
N SER A 213 -2.36 -11.65 10.86
CA SER A 213 -1.52 -10.82 9.99
C SER A 213 -0.04 -11.04 10.26
N LYS A 214 0.73 -11.23 9.22
CA LYS A 214 2.18 -11.34 9.26
C LYS A 214 2.79 -10.22 8.41
N ALA A 215 3.42 -9.26 9.06
CA ALA A 215 4.07 -8.14 8.37
C ALA A 215 5.50 -8.50 7.99
N MET A 216 5.76 -8.58 6.69
CA MET A 216 7.07 -8.83 6.12
C MET A 216 7.79 -7.52 5.82
N SER A 217 9.08 -7.44 6.08
CA SER A 217 9.92 -6.27 5.79
C SER A 217 11.14 -6.65 4.97
N SER A 218 11.45 -5.82 3.99
CA SER A 218 12.65 -5.97 3.16
C SER A 218 13.94 -5.61 3.91
N PRO A 219 15.10 -6.11 3.45
CA PRO A 219 16.40 -5.72 4.01
C PRO A 219 16.69 -4.22 4.00
N CYS A 220 16.18 -3.50 3.00
CA CYS A 220 16.30 -2.03 2.93
C CYS A 220 15.37 -1.28 3.89
N GLY A 221 14.37 -1.98 4.49
CA GLY A 221 13.38 -1.39 5.38
C GLY A 221 12.33 -0.49 4.70
N LYS A 222 12.38 -0.36 3.36
CA LYS A 222 11.49 0.53 2.59
C LYS A 222 10.31 -0.22 1.94
N ILE A 223 10.32 -1.56 1.93
CA ILE A 223 9.22 -2.38 1.43
C ILE A 223 8.65 -3.14 2.61
N ARG A 224 7.37 -2.93 2.89
CA ARG A 224 6.62 -3.62 3.93
C ARG A 224 5.36 -4.21 3.33
N ILE A 225 5.11 -5.47 3.66
CA ILE A 225 3.98 -6.23 3.11
C ILE A 225 3.31 -6.99 4.26
N PRO A 226 2.29 -6.43 4.88
CA PRO A 226 1.39 -7.19 5.73
C PRO A 226 0.62 -8.21 4.88
N ILE A 227 0.52 -9.44 5.38
CA ILE A 227 -0.22 -10.54 4.74
C ILE A 227 -1.27 -11.00 5.72
N ASN A 228 -2.53 -10.85 5.34
CA ASN A 228 -3.68 -11.15 6.18
C ASN A 228 -4.38 -12.43 5.72
N GLU A 229 -4.78 -13.25 6.66
CA GLU A 229 -5.74 -14.34 6.44
C GLU A 229 -6.85 -14.32 7.50
N GLU A 230 -7.98 -14.94 7.20
CA GLU A 230 -9.07 -15.09 8.15
C GLU A 230 -8.63 -15.97 9.34
N GLY A 231 -8.72 -15.44 10.55
CA GLY A 231 -8.30 -16.10 11.79
C GLY A 231 -9.39 -16.96 12.44
N SER A 232 -10.66 -16.69 12.10
CA SER A 232 -11.84 -17.41 12.65
C SER A 232 -12.47 -18.34 11.61
N GLU A 233 -13.34 -19.26 12.06
CA GLU A 233 -14.14 -20.06 11.14
C GLU A 233 -15.32 -19.27 10.53
N THR A 234 -15.73 -18.22 11.20
CA THR A 234 -16.75 -17.30 10.70
C THR A 234 -16.11 -16.38 9.65
N SER A 235 -16.78 -16.26 8.50
CA SER A 235 -16.36 -15.34 7.44
C SER A 235 -16.41 -13.89 7.93
N GLY A 236 -15.30 -13.18 7.77
CA GLY A 236 -15.14 -11.78 8.12
C GLY A 236 -14.72 -10.93 6.94
N GLN A 237 -14.07 -9.82 7.23
CA GLN A 237 -13.66 -8.84 6.21
C GLN A 237 -12.65 -9.37 5.18
N ILE A 238 -11.83 -10.37 5.56
CA ILE A 238 -10.87 -10.95 4.62
C ILE A 238 -11.62 -11.79 3.58
N GLN A 239 -12.56 -12.62 4.01
CA GLN A 239 -13.36 -13.42 3.08
C GLN A 239 -14.25 -12.54 2.19
N GLU A 240 -14.84 -11.47 2.73
CA GLU A 240 -15.60 -10.49 1.95
C GLU A 240 -14.75 -9.88 0.82
N TYR A 241 -13.51 -9.51 1.14
CA TYR A 241 -12.56 -9.04 0.12
C TYR A 241 -12.28 -10.11 -0.94
N LEU A 242 -11.96 -11.34 -0.52
CA LEU A 242 -11.64 -12.45 -1.44
C LEU A 242 -12.80 -12.75 -2.40
N ASP A 243 -14.02 -12.70 -1.89
CA ASP A 243 -15.24 -12.91 -2.69
C ASP A 243 -15.46 -11.76 -3.68
N ALA A 244 -15.32 -10.52 -3.24
CA ALA A 244 -15.52 -9.34 -4.08
C ALA A 244 -14.40 -9.16 -5.13
N TYR A 245 -13.16 -9.51 -4.77
CA TYR A 245 -12.00 -9.43 -5.64
C TYR A 245 -11.84 -10.66 -6.55
N HIS A 246 -12.56 -11.74 -6.25
CA HIS A 246 -12.44 -13.05 -6.92
C HIS A 246 -11.06 -13.69 -6.76
N GLY A 247 -10.49 -13.63 -5.57
CA GLY A 247 -9.22 -14.25 -5.24
C GLY A 247 -8.34 -13.44 -4.29
N GLU A 248 -7.09 -13.88 -4.16
CA GLU A 248 -6.06 -13.21 -3.37
C GLU A 248 -5.57 -11.94 -4.06
N GLY A 249 -5.13 -10.96 -3.29
CA GLY A 249 -4.57 -9.73 -3.85
C GLY A 249 -4.27 -8.65 -2.82
N ILE A 250 -3.97 -7.44 -3.31
CA ILE A 250 -3.68 -6.29 -2.48
C ILE A 250 -4.99 -5.64 -2.04
N GLN A 251 -5.20 -5.62 -0.72
CA GLN A 251 -6.40 -5.03 -0.10
C GLN A 251 -6.28 -3.52 0.04
N HIS A 252 -5.12 -3.02 0.50
CA HIS A 252 -4.92 -1.59 0.64
C HIS A 252 -3.48 -1.15 0.40
N ILE A 253 -3.37 0.11 0.08
CA ILE A 253 -2.13 0.81 -0.16
C ILE A 253 -2.00 1.90 0.90
N ALA A 254 -0.98 1.81 1.74
CA ALA A 254 -0.66 2.88 2.69
C ALA A 254 0.29 3.89 2.03
N LEU A 255 -0.14 5.15 2.04
CA LEU A 255 0.57 6.27 1.46
C LEU A 255 1.03 7.22 2.55
N GLY A 256 2.33 7.47 2.60
CA GLY A 256 2.97 8.31 3.59
C GLY A 256 2.76 9.81 3.36
N SER A 257 2.52 10.54 4.44
CA SER A 257 2.46 11.99 4.47
C SER A 257 3.39 12.55 5.55
N ALA A 258 3.98 13.71 5.31
CA ALA A 258 4.73 14.46 6.33
C ALA A 258 3.82 15.30 7.23
N ASP A 259 2.61 15.65 6.75
CA ASP A 259 1.56 16.37 7.48
C ASP A 259 0.20 15.80 7.12
N ILE A 260 -0.23 14.80 7.89
CA ILE A 260 -1.49 14.09 7.65
C ILE A 260 -2.71 15.01 7.79
N CYS A 261 -2.64 16.04 8.65
CA CYS A 261 -3.74 16.98 8.81
C CYS A 261 -4.01 17.77 7.53
N SER A 262 -2.97 18.34 6.94
CA SER A 262 -3.06 19.06 5.65
C SER A 262 -3.47 18.12 4.52
N THR A 263 -2.93 16.90 4.48
CA THR A 263 -3.28 15.90 3.47
C THR A 263 -4.76 15.51 3.56
N VAL A 264 -5.28 15.24 4.75
CA VAL A 264 -6.69 14.88 4.96
C VAL A 264 -7.61 16.04 4.56
N ASP A 265 -7.26 17.28 4.92
CA ASP A 265 -8.03 18.46 4.50
C ASP A 265 -8.04 18.58 2.97
N GLY A 266 -6.93 18.36 2.29
CA GLY A 266 -6.84 18.35 0.83
C GLY A 266 -7.70 17.28 0.18
N LEU A 267 -7.63 16.04 0.66
CA LEU A 267 -8.44 14.91 0.18
C LEU A 267 -9.94 15.15 0.37
N ARG A 268 -10.35 15.69 1.53
CA ARG A 268 -11.76 16.04 1.80
C ARG A 268 -12.26 17.15 0.89
N ASN A 269 -11.47 18.19 0.68
CA ASN A 269 -11.80 19.28 -0.25
C ASN A 269 -11.93 18.80 -1.70
N ALA A 270 -11.22 17.73 -2.05
CA ALA A 270 -11.34 17.04 -3.33
C ALA A 270 -12.48 15.99 -3.35
N ASN A 271 -13.30 15.89 -2.29
CA ASN A 271 -14.39 14.93 -2.12
C ASN A 271 -13.93 13.45 -2.15
N VAL A 272 -12.74 13.14 -1.69
CA VAL A 272 -12.35 11.74 -1.45
C VAL A 272 -13.10 11.23 -0.22
N ALA A 273 -13.80 10.11 -0.37
CA ALA A 273 -14.56 9.50 0.72
C ALA A 273 -13.60 8.84 1.73
N LEU A 274 -13.53 9.42 2.93
CA LEU A 274 -12.73 8.93 4.04
C LEU A 274 -13.65 8.29 5.08
N LEU A 275 -13.19 7.20 5.71
CA LEU A 275 -13.93 6.53 6.78
C LEU A 275 -14.10 7.47 7.97
N ASP A 276 -15.28 7.37 8.60
CA ASP A 276 -15.59 8.08 9.83
C ASP A 276 -15.24 7.24 11.06
N THR A 277 -14.87 7.91 12.14
CA THR A 277 -14.56 7.30 13.43
C THR A 277 -15.44 7.92 14.50
N ILE A 278 -16.06 7.08 15.33
CA ILE A 278 -16.96 7.52 16.39
C ILE A 278 -16.23 8.39 17.43
N ASP A 279 -16.94 9.35 17.98
CA ASP A 279 -16.38 10.36 18.88
C ASP A 279 -15.81 9.78 20.18
N THR A 280 -16.39 8.69 20.68
CA THR A 280 -15.92 7.97 21.87
C THR A 280 -14.50 7.44 21.74
N TYR A 281 -14.01 7.19 20.51
CA TYR A 281 -12.62 6.86 20.28
C TYR A 281 -11.66 7.95 20.79
N TYR A 282 -11.98 9.22 20.50
CA TYR A 282 -11.12 10.36 20.85
C TYR A 282 -11.15 10.70 22.35
N GLU A 283 -12.19 10.32 23.06
CA GLU A 283 -12.26 10.47 24.51
C GLU A 283 -11.27 9.56 25.25
N LEU A 284 -10.85 8.46 24.60
CA LEU A 284 -9.91 7.49 25.14
C LEU A 284 -8.46 7.72 24.71
N VAL A 285 -8.19 8.60 23.72
CA VAL A 285 -6.88 8.80 23.10
C VAL A 285 -5.82 9.16 24.14
N ASP A 286 -6.04 10.23 24.93
CA ASP A 286 -5.04 10.74 25.88
C ASP A 286 -4.71 9.74 26.99
N ARG A 287 -5.64 8.84 27.32
CA ARG A 287 -5.42 7.75 28.29
C ARG A 287 -4.66 6.59 27.63
N ARG A 288 -4.97 6.28 26.37
CA ARG A 288 -4.39 5.14 25.63
C ARG A 288 -2.97 5.43 25.15
N VAL A 289 -2.72 6.65 24.68
CA VAL A 289 -1.42 7.12 24.20
C VAL A 289 -1.04 8.39 24.97
N PRO A 290 -0.64 8.28 26.25
CA PRO A 290 -0.33 9.46 27.05
C PRO A 290 0.91 10.18 26.50
N ASN A 291 0.90 11.51 26.58
CA ASN A 291 2.01 12.39 26.15
C ASN A 291 2.35 12.29 24.65
N HIS A 292 1.38 12.00 23.79
CA HIS A 292 1.57 11.86 22.34
C HIS A 292 1.89 13.17 21.61
N GLY A 293 1.67 14.33 22.24
CA GLY A 293 2.00 15.65 21.69
C GLY A 293 1.10 16.16 20.56
N GLU A 294 0.09 15.39 20.13
CA GLU A 294 -0.87 15.80 19.12
C GLU A 294 -2.09 16.50 19.76
N SER A 295 -2.77 17.34 18.97
CA SER A 295 -4.04 17.94 19.39
C SER A 295 -5.19 16.96 19.19
N THR A 296 -5.68 16.33 20.25
CA THR A 296 -6.85 15.42 20.21
C THR A 296 -8.08 16.06 19.56
N PRO A 297 -8.42 17.35 19.79
CA PRO A 297 -9.50 18.02 19.05
C PRO A 297 -9.27 18.08 17.54
N GLU A 298 -8.04 18.33 17.08
CA GLU A 298 -7.72 18.37 15.64
C GLU A 298 -7.74 16.98 15.01
N LEU A 299 -7.29 15.92 15.72
CA LEU A 299 -7.44 14.53 15.30
C LEU A 299 -8.91 14.15 15.17
N ARG A 300 -9.74 14.47 16.19
CA ARG A 300 -11.18 14.21 16.20
C ARG A 300 -11.90 14.91 15.04
N LYS A 301 -11.59 16.17 14.79
CA LYS A 301 -12.16 16.96 13.69
C LYS A 301 -11.93 16.31 12.33
N ARG A 302 -10.75 15.71 12.14
CA ARG A 302 -10.35 15.07 10.88
C ARG A 302 -10.56 13.56 10.86
N LYS A 303 -11.01 12.99 11.98
CA LYS A 303 -11.19 11.53 12.12
C LYS A 303 -9.90 10.74 11.96
N ILE A 304 -8.76 11.34 12.33
CA ILE A 304 -7.45 10.72 12.30
C ILE A 304 -7.27 9.85 13.54
N LEU A 305 -6.85 8.61 13.32
CA LEU A 305 -6.51 7.66 14.36
C LEU A 305 -5.06 7.85 14.81
N ILE A 306 -4.77 7.50 16.06
CA ILE A 306 -3.43 7.55 16.64
C ILE A 306 -3.12 6.26 17.35
N ASP A 307 -1.91 5.73 17.14
CA ASP A 307 -1.38 4.56 17.84
C ASP A 307 0.09 4.76 18.23
N GLY A 308 0.58 3.98 19.20
CA GLY A 308 1.96 4.02 19.63
C GLY A 308 2.13 4.42 21.09
N VAL A 309 3.29 4.94 21.42
CA VAL A 309 3.69 5.37 22.76
C VAL A 309 4.44 6.70 22.68
N ALA A 310 4.12 7.64 23.55
CA ALA A 310 4.82 8.92 23.70
C ALA A 310 5.43 9.49 22.38
N ASP A 311 6.76 9.45 22.26
CA ASP A 311 7.49 10.01 21.11
C ASP A 311 7.53 9.09 19.87
N GLU A 312 6.96 7.88 19.95
CA GLU A 312 6.90 6.91 18.85
C GLU A 312 5.45 6.65 18.43
N ILE A 313 4.85 7.62 17.74
CA ILE A 313 3.45 7.56 17.33
C ILE A 313 3.27 7.36 15.83
N LEU A 314 2.10 6.82 15.50
CA LEU A 314 1.58 6.63 14.16
C LEU A 314 0.23 7.30 14.07
N LEU A 315 0.03 8.13 13.06
CA LEU A 315 -1.25 8.71 12.70
C LEU A 315 -1.74 8.06 11.42
N GLN A 316 -3.03 7.68 11.34
CA GLN A 316 -3.60 7.03 10.17
C GLN A 316 -5.08 7.37 9.98
N ILE A 317 -5.52 7.32 8.73
CA ILE A 317 -6.93 7.34 8.34
C ILE A 317 -7.10 6.54 7.06
N PHE A 318 -8.28 5.96 6.87
CA PHE A 318 -8.59 5.12 5.71
C PHE A 318 -9.62 5.79 4.81
N THR A 319 -9.56 5.51 3.52
CA THR A 319 -10.65 5.81 2.61
C THR A 319 -11.71 4.72 2.68
N GLU A 320 -12.92 5.01 2.21
CA GLU A 320 -13.82 3.96 1.75
C GLU A 320 -13.17 3.20 0.58
N ASN A 321 -13.77 2.09 0.16
CA ASN A 321 -13.31 1.35 -1.02
C ASN A 321 -13.34 2.25 -2.25
N GLN A 322 -12.22 2.38 -2.94
CA GLN A 322 -12.03 3.29 -4.07
C GLN A 322 -11.86 2.55 -5.40
N ILE A 323 -11.30 1.34 -5.37
CA ILE A 323 -10.93 0.55 -6.56
C ILE A 323 -11.46 -0.88 -6.34
N GLY A 324 -12.73 -1.13 -6.70
CA GLY A 324 -13.37 -2.37 -6.26
C GLY A 324 -13.33 -2.50 -4.74
N PRO A 325 -12.88 -3.63 -4.16
CA PRO A 325 -12.77 -3.77 -2.70
C PRO A 325 -11.46 -3.19 -2.13
N ILE A 326 -10.66 -2.48 -2.94
CA ILE A 326 -9.38 -1.90 -2.54
C ILE A 326 -9.58 -0.49 -2.02
N PHE A 327 -8.90 -0.15 -0.92
CA PHE A 327 -8.90 1.19 -0.32
C PHE A 327 -7.48 1.73 -0.09
N PHE A 328 -7.38 2.98 0.30
CA PHE A 328 -6.13 3.64 0.67
C PHE A 328 -6.07 3.92 2.16
N GLU A 329 -4.88 3.80 2.72
CA GLU A 329 -4.52 4.29 4.03
C GLU A 329 -3.63 5.53 3.86
N ILE A 330 -3.91 6.58 4.59
CA ILE A 330 -3.03 7.75 4.72
C ILE A 330 -2.33 7.63 6.08
N ILE A 331 -0.99 7.65 6.07
CA ILE A 331 -0.19 7.36 7.24
C ILE A 331 0.87 8.45 7.47
N GLN A 332 1.03 8.87 8.72
CA GLN A 332 2.18 9.67 9.16
C GLN A 332 2.88 8.98 10.31
N ARG A 333 4.16 8.69 10.13
CA ARG A 333 5.02 8.09 11.15
C ARG A 333 5.84 9.15 11.87
N LYS A 334 5.69 9.21 13.19
CA LYS A 334 6.54 10.00 14.08
C LYS A 334 7.27 9.05 15.01
N GLY A 335 8.31 8.36 14.47
CA GLY A 335 9.12 7.37 15.19
C GLY A 335 8.55 5.94 15.21
N ASN A 336 7.25 5.75 15.17
CA ASN A 336 6.60 4.44 15.25
C ASN A 336 6.84 3.59 13.99
N ARG A 337 7.10 2.29 14.18
CA ARG A 337 7.34 1.30 13.12
C ARG A 337 6.24 0.24 12.99
N GLY A 338 5.18 0.34 13.81
CA GLY A 338 4.02 -0.55 13.78
C GLY A 338 3.09 -0.30 12.59
N PHE A 339 1.94 -0.93 12.61
CA PHE A 339 0.92 -0.85 11.57
C PHE A 339 -0.44 -0.36 12.12
N GLY A 340 -0.44 0.26 13.30
CA GLY A 340 -1.65 0.78 13.93
C GLY A 340 -2.52 -0.31 14.58
N GLU A 341 -1.90 -1.40 14.98
CA GLU A 341 -2.58 -2.54 15.61
C GLU A 341 -3.37 -2.17 16.87
N GLY A 342 -2.89 -1.20 17.63
CA GLY A 342 -3.59 -0.67 18.80
C GLY A 342 -4.90 0.04 18.47
N ASN A 343 -5.05 0.56 17.25
CA ASN A 343 -6.28 1.20 16.80
C ASN A 343 -7.43 0.21 16.62
N PHE A 344 -7.17 -1.03 16.20
CA PHE A 344 -8.22 -2.06 16.10
C PHE A 344 -8.91 -2.27 17.44
N LYS A 345 -8.12 -2.54 18.49
CA LYS A 345 -8.67 -2.70 19.85
C LYS A 345 -9.39 -1.46 20.34
N ALA A 346 -8.78 -0.28 20.11
CA ALA A 346 -9.36 1.00 20.53
C ALA A 346 -10.69 1.32 19.83
N LEU A 347 -10.84 0.96 18.57
CA LEU A 347 -12.10 1.11 17.84
C LEU A 347 -13.19 0.19 18.42
N PHE A 348 -12.86 -1.07 18.74
CA PHE A 348 -13.79 -1.98 19.42
C PHE A 348 -14.26 -1.41 20.76
N GLU A 349 -13.33 -1.01 21.62
CA GLU A 349 -13.63 -0.45 22.95
C GLU A 349 -14.52 0.81 22.82
N SER A 350 -14.26 1.63 21.80
CA SER A 350 -15.03 2.85 21.54
C SER A 350 -16.48 2.56 21.12
N ILE A 351 -16.66 1.54 20.27
CA ILE A 351 -17.99 1.08 19.82
C ILE A 351 -18.79 0.55 21.00
N GLU A 352 -18.17 -0.26 21.86
CA GLU A 352 -18.83 -0.78 23.07
C GLU A 352 -19.24 0.34 24.03
N LEU A 353 -18.36 1.33 24.26
CA LEU A 353 -18.67 2.49 25.10
C LEU A 353 -19.86 3.28 24.55
N ASP A 354 -19.92 3.49 23.25
CA ASP A 354 -21.04 4.14 22.58
C ASP A 354 -22.35 3.32 22.73
N GLN A 355 -22.27 2.00 22.56
CA GLN A 355 -23.41 1.10 22.76
C GLN A 355 -23.94 1.10 24.20
N ILE A 356 -23.04 1.14 25.20
CA ILE A 356 -23.43 1.28 26.62
C ILE A 356 -24.15 2.61 26.85
N ARG A 357 -23.63 3.72 26.32
CA ARG A 357 -24.26 5.06 26.43
C ARG A 357 -25.64 5.13 25.80
N ARG A 358 -25.83 4.44 24.70
CA ARG A 358 -27.14 4.33 24.02
C ARG A 358 -28.07 3.29 24.66
N GLY A 359 -27.63 2.58 25.70
CA GLY A 359 -28.42 1.56 26.39
C GLY A 359 -28.61 0.26 25.60
N VAL A 360 -27.82 0.04 24.56
CA VAL A 360 -27.83 -1.19 23.74
C VAL A 360 -27.10 -2.32 24.45
N LEU A 361 -26.00 -2.00 25.15
CA LEU A 361 -25.27 -2.92 26.00
C LEU A 361 -25.43 -2.54 27.48
N LYS A 362 -25.49 -3.52 28.37
CA LYS A 362 -25.42 -3.30 29.82
C LYS A 362 -23.96 -3.24 30.25
N ASP A 363 -23.63 -2.24 31.07
CA ASP A 363 -22.32 -2.16 31.72
C ASP A 363 -22.19 -3.32 32.74
N THR A 364 -21.35 -4.30 32.43
CA THR A 364 -21.11 -5.45 33.30
C THR A 364 -19.98 -5.19 34.32
N THR A 365 -19.37 -4.00 34.31
CA THR A 365 -18.25 -3.63 35.20
C THR A 365 -18.69 -3.00 36.53
N THR A 366 -19.99 -2.85 36.76
CA THR A 366 -20.59 -2.28 37.99
C THR A 366 -21.32 -3.32 38.86
N SER A 367 -20.81 -4.54 38.94
CA SER A 367 -21.31 -5.53 39.92
C SER A 367 -20.21 -6.00 40.87
#